data_55a7772aa683331a2544f91c457aea2a
#
_entry.id   55a7772aa683331a2544f91c457aea2a
#
_cell.length_a   1.000
_cell.length_b   1.000
_cell.length_c   1.000
_cell.angle_alpha   90.00
_cell.angle_beta   90.00
_cell.angle_gamma   90.00
#
_symmetry.space_group_name_H-M   'P 1'
#
loop_
_entity.id
_entity.type
_entity.pdbx_description
1 polymer ?
#
loop_
_entity_poly.entity_id
_entity_poly.type
_entity_poly.pdbx_seq_one_letter_code
_entity_poly.pdbx_strand_id
1 'polypeptide(L)'
;MEDLQRLYPIGIQTFSKIREGNYLYIDKTEYVYRMTHSASSYMFLSRPRRFGKSLLTSTLHSYFSGRKDLFHGLAMEKLEKEWTEYPVLHFDMSMAKHVDKGGLERLLDFMLAEYERTFAINAVEGDANLRLVNLIKRAYEQTGKKVVVLIDEYDAPLLDVVHERENLDVLRNIMRNFYSPLKACDPYLRYVFLTGITKFSQLSIFSELNNIKNISMDEPYAAICGISEDEIRLQMKDDLGGLAKKLEITPEEALMKLKENYDGYHFTSPSPDIYNPFSLLNAFADGKFGSYWFGSGTPTYLINMLEKFGVEPSEIGNNRVSVEDFDAPTERMTSIIPLLYQSGYITIKNYDEELDLYTLNIPNKEVRIGLMKSLLPHYVGSKAPETTTMVAYLSRDIRNGDMDTALRRLQTFLSTIPQCDNTKYEGHYQQVFYIIFSLLGYYVDVEVRTPRGRVDIVLRTKTTLYVMELKLDKSAGEAMEQIDLKNYPERFALCGLPVVKVAVSFDSERCTIGDWKIIGC
;
A
#
# COMPACT_ATOMS: atom_id res chain seq x y z
N MET A 1 19.17 -6.80 35.54
CA MET A 1 18.16 -5.81 35.08
C MET A 1 17.44 -6.51 33.95
N GLU A 2 16.18 -6.85 34.13
CA GLU A 2 15.35 -7.33 33.02
C GLU A 2 15.40 -6.26 31.93
N ASP A 3 15.77 -6.65 30.71
CA ASP A 3 15.68 -5.79 29.54
C ASP A 3 14.21 -5.35 29.43
N LEU A 4 13.91 -4.12 29.83
CA LEU A 4 12.61 -3.52 29.62
C LEU A 4 12.39 -3.51 28.08
N GLN A 5 11.61 -4.47 27.63
CA GLN A 5 11.30 -4.61 26.20
C GLN A 5 10.68 -3.30 25.74
N ARG A 6 11.29 -2.67 24.74
CA ARG A 6 10.82 -1.42 24.16
C ARG A 6 9.37 -1.59 23.67
N LEU A 7 8.49 -0.67 24.02
CA LEU A 7 7.09 -0.75 23.63
C LEU A 7 6.91 -0.22 22.22
N TYR A 8 6.36 -1.04 21.33
CA TYR A 8 6.03 -0.63 19.97
C TYR A 8 4.58 -0.15 19.87
N PRO A 9 4.31 1.01 19.24
CA PRO A 9 2.96 1.61 19.19
C PRO A 9 2.09 0.95 18.10
N ILE A 10 1.96 -0.37 18.15
CA ILE A 10 1.16 -1.12 17.19
C ILE A 10 -0.32 -0.78 17.37
N GLY A 11 -0.93 -0.18 16.34
CA GLY A 11 -2.32 0.26 16.39
C GLY A 11 -2.58 1.53 17.20
N ILE A 12 -1.54 2.19 17.73
CA ILE A 12 -1.66 3.47 18.42
C ILE A 12 -1.38 4.59 17.40
N GLN A 13 -2.35 5.47 17.20
CA GLN A 13 -2.25 6.61 16.29
C GLN A 13 -2.28 7.97 17.00
N THR A 14 -2.38 7.98 18.34
CA THR A 14 -2.43 9.19 19.15
C THR A 14 -1.04 9.53 19.66
N PHE A 15 -0.50 10.68 19.21
CA PHE A 15 0.86 11.11 19.54
C PHE A 15 1.09 11.29 21.03
N SER A 16 0.15 11.94 21.75
CA SER A 16 0.25 12.10 23.22
C SER A 16 0.35 10.76 23.93
N LYS A 17 -0.49 9.78 23.56
CA LYS A 17 -0.46 8.44 24.15
C LYS A 17 0.89 7.74 23.93
N ILE A 18 1.50 7.93 22.75
CA ILE A 18 2.83 7.36 22.44
C ILE A 18 3.89 8.01 23.32
N ARG A 19 3.87 9.33 23.46
CA ARG A 19 4.88 10.08 24.22
C ARG A 19 4.74 9.88 25.73
N GLU A 20 3.51 9.97 26.25
CA GLU A 20 3.20 9.77 27.67
C GLU A 20 3.42 8.31 28.09
N GLY A 21 3.13 7.36 27.21
CA GLY A 21 3.33 5.92 27.46
C GLY A 21 4.74 5.41 27.19
N ASN A 22 5.68 6.28 26.83
CA ASN A 22 7.07 5.92 26.51
C ASN A 22 7.21 4.82 25.44
N TYR A 23 6.31 4.82 24.44
CA TYR A 23 6.43 3.97 23.27
C TYR A 23 7.52 4.49 22.32
N LEU A 24 8.02 3.60 21.46
CA LEU A 24 8.90 4.00 20.35
C LEU A 24 8.19 5.05 19.48
N TYR A 25 8.82 6.17 19.28
CA TYR A 25 8.42 7.18 18.30
C TYR A 25 9.57 7.45 17.34
N ILE A 26 9.39 7.17 16.05
CA ILE A 26 10.35 7.57 15.02
C ILE A 26 10.11 9.05 14.74
N ASP A 27 11.12 9.87 15.03
CA ASP A 27 10.97 11.33 15.01
C ASP A 27 10.77 11.87 13.58
N LYS A 28 9.55 12.31 13.31
CA LYS A 28 9.14 12.99 12.06
C LYS A 28 8.84 14.47 12.28
N THR A 29 9.18 15.00 13.45
CA THR A 29 8.75 16.35 13.82
C THR A 29 9.46 17.47 13.05
N GLU A 30 10.62 17.18 12.42
CA GLU A 30 11.22 18.11 11.46
C GLU A 30 10.30 18.35 10.23
N TYR A 31 9.65 17.30 9.72
CA TYR A 31 8.67 17.46 8.64
C TYR A 31 7.48 18.29 9.08
N VAL A 32 6.99 18.07 10.32
CA VAL A 32 5.91 18.88 10.91
C VAL A 32 6.30 20.35 10.96
N TYR A 33 7.52 20.65 11.42
CA TYR A 33 8.03 22.02 11.44
C TYR A 33 8.07 22.62 10.02
N ARG A 34 8.62 21.89 9.06
CA ARG A 34 8.68 22.32 7.66
C ARG A 34 7.32 22.56 7.03
N MET A 35 6.32 21.71 7.32
CA MET A 35 4.94 21.90 6.88
C MET A 35 4.32 23.19 7.44
N THR A 36 4.43 23.38 8.74
CA THR A 36 3.74 24.45 9.46
C THR A 36 4.39 25.83 9.29
N HIS A 37 5.64 25.87 8.79
CA HIS A 37 6.43 27.07 8.48
C HIS A 37 6.63 27.29 6.97
N SER A 38 5.93 26.53 6.12
CA SER A 38 5.94 26.75 4.68
C SER A 38 5.06 27.94 4.28
N ALA A 39 5.22 28.41 3.04
CA ALA A 39 4.38 29.47 2.48
C ALA A 39 2.92 29.05 2.30
N SER A 40 2.62 27.74 2.19
CA SER A 40 1.27 27.22 2.06
C SER A 40 0.70 26.87 3.44
N SER A 41 -0.46 27.44 3.76
CA SER A 41 -1.23 27.10 4.97
C SER A 41 -2.28 26.01 4.74
N TYR A 42 -2.46 25.55 3.51
CA TYR A 42 -3.38 24.49 3.14
C TYR A 42 -2.58 23.34 2.52
N MET A 43 -2.63 22.16 3.13
CA MET A 43 -1.87 21.01 2.67
C MET A 43 -2.71 19.74 2.58
N PHE A 44 -2.40 18.94 1.58
CA PHE A 44 -2.96 17.62 1.36
C PHE A 44 -1.85 16.57 1.27
N LEU A 45 -2.06 15.44 1.96
CA LEU A 45 -1.18 14.27 1.91
C LEU A 45 -1.98 12.99 1.72
N SER A 46 -1.74 12.26 0.63
CA SER A 46 -2.19 10.87 0.50
C SER A 46 -1.05 9.90 0.76
N ARG A 47 -1.35 8.81 1.46
CA ARG A 47 -0.47 7.65 1.67
C ARG A 47 -1.33 6.39 1.80
N PRO A 48 -0.81 5.21 1.48
CA PRO A 48 -1.51 3.96 1.69
C PRO A 48 -1.94 3.76 3.15
N ARG A 49 -2.81 2.80 3.40
CA ARG A 49 -3.21 2.43 4.78
C ARG A 49 -2.00 2.02 5.60
N ARG A 50 -2.03 2.31 6.92
CA ARG A 50 -1.00 1.89 7.89
C ARG A 50 0.37 2.56 7.73
N PHE A 51 0.46 3.68 7.01
CA PHE A 51 1.70 4.47 6.88
C PHE A 51 1.90 5.56 7.94
N GLY A 52 0.96 5.75 8.86
CA GLY A 52 1.12 6.72 9.97
C GLY A 52 0.51 8.10 9.69
N LYS A 53 -0.44 8.22 8.75
CA LYS A 53 -1.18 9.48 8.47
C LYS A 53 -1.87 10.04 9.70
N SER A 54 -2.66 9.22 10.39
CA SER A 54 -3.39 9.62 11.59
C SER A 54 -2.45 10.00 12.74
N LEU A 55 -1.28 9.35 12.85
CA LEU A 55 -0.25 9.75 13.79
C LEU A 55 0.31 11.15 13.44
N LEU A 56 0.56 11.43 12.16
CA LEU A 56 0.98 12.76 11.70
C LEU A 56 -0.07 13.81 12.03
N THR A 57 -1.36 13.53 11.77
CA THR A 57 -2.48 14.42 12.11
C THR A 57 -2.56 14.66 13.62
N SER A 58 -2.39 13.61 14.44
CA SER A 58 -2.34 13.72 15.91
C SER A 58 -1.10 14.50 16.41
N THR A 59 0.03 14.39 15.71
CA THR A 59 1.24 15.17 16.01
C THR A 59 1.01 16.65 15.72
N LEU A 60 0.40 16.97 14.57
CA LEU A 60 -0.02 18.35 14.22
C LEU A 60 -1.02 18.91 15.25
N HIS A 61 -2.00 18.10 15.68
CA HIS A 61 -2.94 18.49 16.73
C HIS A 61 -2.22 18.88 18.01
N SER A 62 -1.30 18.02 18.49
CA SER A 62 -0.54 18.28 19.71
C SER A 62 0.36 19.50 19.59
N TYR A 63 0.97 19.73 18.42
CA TYR A 63 1.78 20.92 18.14
C TYR A 63 0.95 22.20 18.20
N PHE A 64 -0.16 22.26 17.47
CA PHE A 64 -1.01 23.45 17.45
C PHE A 64 -1.79 23.68 18.75
N SER A 65 -1.98 22.66 19.57
CA SER A 65 -2.51 22.78 20.94
C SER A 65 -1.44 23.23 21.97
N GLY A 66 -0.24 23.63 21.52
CA GLY A 66 0.80 24.15 22.41
C GLY A 66 1.44 23.13 23.38
N ARG A 67 1.26 21.79 23.15
CA ARG A 67 1.73 20.71 24.02
C ARG A 67 3.25 20.50 23.86
N LYS A 68 4.04 21.52 24.19
CA LYS A 68 5.51 21.48 24.13
C LYS A 68 6.11 20.27 24.88
N ASP A 69 5.49 19.90 26.00
CA ASP A 69 5.90 18.77 26.83
C ASP A 69 6.05 17.46 26.06
N LEU A 70 5.19 17.21 25.08
CA LEU A 70 5.20 16.01 24.25
C LEU A 70 6.36 15.96 23.25
N PHE A 71 6.97 17.11 22.94
CA PHE A 71 8.05 17.21 21.95
C PHE A 71 9.44 17.17 22.56
N HIS A 72 9.54 16.98 23.87
CA HIS A 72 10.83 16.90 24.55
C HIS A 72 11.73 15.81 23.96
N GLY A 73 12.98 16.21 23.59
CA GLY A 73 13.96 15.34 22.97
C GLY A 73 13.78 15.11 21.45
N LEU A 74 12.75 15.70 20.83
CA LEU A 74 12.49 15.60 19.40
C LEU A 74 13.06 16.81 18.63
N ALA A 75 13.21 16.68 17.31
CA ALA A 75 13.76 17.74 16.46
C ALA A 75 12.97 19.07 16.58
N MET A 76 11.66 19.00 16.68
CA MET A 76 10.76 20.15 16.84
C MET A 76 11.10 21.02 18.06
N GLU A 77 11.55 20.42 19.17
CA GLU A 77 11.91 21.19 20.37
C GLU A 77 13.05 22.19 20.12
N LYS A 78 13.97 21.82 19.21
CA LYS A 78 15.11 22.68 18.84
C LYS A 78 14.75 23.72 17.78
N LEU A 79 13.82 23.38 16.90
CA LEU A 79 13.43 24.20 15.75
C LEU A 79 12.39 25.26 16.15
N GLU A 80 11.39 24.86 16.93
CA GLU A 80 10.28 25.75 17.33
C GLU A 80 10.68 26.64 18.52
N LYS A 81 10.41 27.94 18.37
CA LYS A 81 10.70 28.93 19.41
C LYS A 81 9.42 29.45 20.08
N GLU A 82 8.32 29.46 19.34
CA GLU A 82 7.05 30.03 19.78
C GLU A 82 5.96 28.95 19.83
N TRP A 83 5.80 28.34 21.00
CA TRP A 83 4.79 27.32 21.25
C TRP A 83 3.41 27.95 21.45
N THR A 84 2.86 28.50 20.38
CA THR A 84 1.56 29.15 20.42
C THR A 84 0.44 28.13 20.42
N GLU A 85 -0.47 28.24 21.38
CA GLU A 85 -1.71 27.48 21.42
C GLU A 85 -2.74 28.09 20.47
N TYR A 86 -3.30 27.26 19.58
CA TYR A 86 -4.36 27.60 18.63
C TYR A 86 -5.62 26.77 18.91
N PRO A 87 -6.83 27.27 18.62
CA PRO A 87 -8.01 26.41 18.58
C PRO A 87 -7.88 25.41 17.42
N VAL A 88 -7.97 24.11 17.73
CA VAL A 88 -7.83 23.02 16.75
C VAL A 88 -9.16 22.31 16.59
N LEU A 89 -9.64 22.23 15.36
CA LEU A 89 -10.77 21.41 14.94
C LEU A 89 -10.23 20.19 14.19
N HIS A 90 -10.37 19.02 14.76
CA HIS A 90 -9.91 17.76 14.18
C HIS A 90 -11.09 16.86 13.85
N PHE A 91 -11.33 16.63 12.56
CA PHE A 91 -12.39 15.78 12.03
C PHE A 91 -11.80 14.45 11.55
N ASP A 92 -12.12 13.36 12.25
CA ASP A 92 -11.76 11.99 11.84
C ASP A 92 -12.93 11.36 11.08
N MET A 93 -12.80 11.29 9.76
CA MET A 93 -13.83 10.75 8.88
C MET A 93 -13.85 9.22 8.83
N SER A 94 -12.93 8.54 9.50
CA SER A 94 -12.88 7.06 9.53
C SER A 94 -14.12 6.43 10.17
N MET A 95 -14.89 7.19 10.94
CA MET A 95 -16.17 6.76 11.51
C MET A 95 -17.30 6.66 10.46
N ALA A 96 -17.13 7.26 9.29
CA ALA A 96 -18.13 7.31 8.23
C ALA A 96 -17.97 6.14 7.24
N LYS A 97 -17.94 4.90 7.73
CA LYS A 97 -17.87 3.71 6.87
C LYS A 97 -19.27 3.16 6.58
N HIS A 98 -19.49 2.76 5.32
CA HIS A 98 -20.77 2.18 4.88
C HIS A 98 -21.99 3.05 5.20
N VAL A 99 -21.84 4.37 5.06
CA VAL A 99 -22.93 5.31 5.38
C VAL A 99 -23.74 5.64 4.14
N ASP A 100 -25.04 5.86 4.37
CA ASP A 100 -25.93 6.56 3.45
C ASP A 100 -25.89 8.07 3.70
N LYS A 101 -26.68 8.83 2.92
CA LYS A 101 -26.82 10.27 3.09
C LYS A 101 -27.11 10.67 4.56
N GLY A 102 -28.14 10.07 5.16
CA GLY A 102 -28.54 10.41 6.51
C GLY A 102 -27.53 10.03 7.58
N GLY A 103 -26.78 8.93 7.35
CA GLY A 103 -25.68 8.52 8.21
C GLY A 103 -24.54 9.51 8.22
N LEU A 104 -24.13 9.99 7.05
CA LEU A 104 -23.07 11.00 6.93
C LEU A 104 -23.49 12.35 7.54
N GLU A 105 -24.70 12.81 7.25
CA GLU A 105 -25.22 14.07 7.83
C GLU A 105 -25.23 14.00 9.36
N ARG A 106 -25.76 12.93 9.96
CA ARG A 106 -25.74 12.75 11.43
C ARG A 106 -24.33 12.72 12.01
N LEU A 107 -23.35 12.12 11.32
CA LEU A 107 -21.97 12.10 11.78
C LEU A 107 -21.35 13.50 11.78
N LEU A 108 -21.55 14.26 10.71
CA LEU A 108 -21.07 15.66 10.64
C LEU A 108 -21.71 16.50 11.74
N ASP A 109 -23.02 16.35 11.96
CA ASP A 109 -23.76 17.02 13.03
C ASP A 109 -23.20 16.68 14.42
N PHE A 110 -22.90 15.40 14.65
CA PHE A 110 -22.31 14.95 15.92
C PHE A 110 -20.94 15.60 16.16
N MET A 111 -20.04 15.55 15.18
CA MET A 111 -18.69 16.12 15.31
C MET A 111 -18.73 17.64 15.52
N LEU A 112 -19.60 18.36 14.80
CA LEU A 112 -19.76 19.80 14.99
C LEU A 112 -20.30 20.13 16.37
N ALA A 113 -21.32 19.38 16.85
CA ALA A 113 -21.91 19.59 18.16
C ALA A 113 -20.91 19.37 19.31
N GLU A 114 -19.92 18.49 19.16
CA GLU A 114 -18.84 18.32 20.15
C GLU A 114 -17.99 19.58 20.28
N TYR A 115 -17.60 20.19 19.14
CA TYR A 115 -16.82 21.43 19.16
C TYR A 115 -17.64 22.64 19.58
N GLU A 116 -18.92 22.74 19.19
CA GLU A 116 -19.83 23.77 19.65
C GLU A 116 -19.96 23.76 21.18
N ARG A 117 -20.04 22.57 21.78
CA ARG A 117 -20.01 22.41 23.25
C ARG A 117 -18.67 22.83 23.87
N THR A 118 -17.56 22.37 23.25
CA THR A 118 -16.21 22.68 23.74
C THR A 118 -15.93 24.18 23.78
N PHE A 119 -16.37 24.91 22.77
CA PHE A 119 -16.22 26.37 22.69
C PHE A 119 -17.42 27.14 23.25
N ALA A 120 -18.40 26.49 23.89
CA ALA A 120 -19.63 27.09 24.40
C ALA A 120 -20.34 27.98 23.35
N ILE A 121 -20.41 27.50 22.12
CA ILE A 121 -21.02 28.17 20.97
C ILE A 121 -22.45 27.66 20.80
N ASN A 122 -23.43 28.56 20.67
CA ASN A 122 -24.77 28.17 20.30
C ASN A 122 -24.80 27.70 18.86
N ALA A 123 -25.36 26.51 18.64
CA ALA A 123 -25.53 25.97 17.30
C ALA A 123 -26.43 26.95 16.49
N VAL A 124 -26.01 27.22 15.27
CA VAL A 124 -26.81 27.94 14.29
C VAL A 124 -27.73 26.94 13.60
N GLU A 125 -29.01 27.27 13.44
CA GLU A 125 -29.90 26.46 12.59
C GLU A 125 -29.38 26.49 11.15
N GLY A 126 -29.15 25.33 10.56
CA GLY A 126 -28.68 25.22 9.20
C GLY A 126 -27.85 23.95 8.95
N ASP A 127 -27.39 23.82 7.72
CA ASP A 127 -26.59 22.71 7.26
C ASP A 127 -25.19 22.71 7.90
N ALA A 128 -24.50 21.57 7.86
CA ALA A 128 -23.18 21.37 8.45
C ALA A 128 -22.13 22.41 7.99
N ASN A 129 -22.22 22.89 6.75
CA ASN A 129 -21.34 23.93 6.22
C ASN A 129 -21.51 25.27 6.93
N LEU A 130 -22.74 25.73 7.21
CA LEU A 130 -23.00 26.97 7.92
C LEU A 130 -22.57 26.88 9.39
N ARG A 131 -22.77 25.72 10.01
CA ARG A 131 -22.31 25.46 11.38
C ARG A 131 -20.78 25.48 11.46
N LEU A 132 -20.08 24.88 10.46
CA LEU A 132 -18.62 24.96 10.40
C LEU A 132 -18.10 26.40 10.27
N VAL A 133 -18.72 27.23 9.42
CA VAL A 133 -18.39 28.67 9.31
C VAL A 133 -18.55 29.38 10.64
N ASN A 134 -19.71 29.20 11.30
CA ASN A 134 -19.99 29.81 12.60
C ASN A 134 -18.95 29.33 13.65
N LEU A 135 -18.67 28.05 13.71
CA LEU A 135 -17.70 27.46 14.63
C LEU A 135 -16.30 28.08 14.46
N ILE A 136 -15.79 28.15 13.22
CA ILE A 136 -14.49 28.76 12.92
C ILE A 136 -14.44 30.23 13.36
N LYS A 137 -15.46 31.05 13.00
CA LYS A 137 -15.49 32.47 13.34
C LYS A 137 -15.58 32.68 14.84
N ARG A 138 -16.44 31.94 15.53
CA ARG A 138 -16.62 32.07 16.99
C ARG A 138 -15.39 31.60 17.76
N ALA A 139 -14.77 30.52 17.36
CA ALA A 139 -13.51 30.09 17.98
C ALA A 139 -12.40 31.15 17.83
N TYR A 140 -12.31 31.78 16.65
CA TYR A 140 -11.40 32.89 16.42
C TYR A 140 -11.74 34.13 17.32
N GLU A 141 -13.01 34.53 17.37
CA GLU A 141 -13.47 35.69 18.18
C GLU A 141 -13.18 35.45 19.67
N GLN A 142 -13.41 34.25 20.19
CA GLN A 142 -13.22 33.91 21.60
C GLN A 142 -11.75 33.85 21.99
N THR A 143 -10.90 33.28 21.13
CA THR A 143 -9.49 33.05 21.47
C THR A 143 -8.56 34.16 21.00
N GLY A 144 -8.99 34.98 20.06
CA GLY A 144 -8.13 35.94 19.35
C GLY A 144 -7.06 35.29 18.50
N LYS A 145 -7.14 33.97 18.32
CA LYS A 145 -6.18 33.16 17.56
C LYS A 145 -6.84 32.53 16.35
N LYS A 146 -6.10 32.46 15.22
CA LYS A 146 -6.58 31.77 14.02
C LYS A 146 -6.77 30.29 14.29
N VAL A 147 -7.79 29.71 13.66
CA VAL A 147 -8.21 28.32 13.86
C VAL A 147 -7.38 27.38 12.99
N VAL A 148 -7.06 26.21 13.49
CA VAL A 148 -6.46 25.10 12.76
C VAL A 148 -7.53 24.06 12.46
N VAL A 149 -7.59 23.58 11.21
CA VAL A 149 -8.51 22.51 10.80
C VAL A 149 -7.72 21.32 10.29
N LEU A 150 -7.90 20.19 10.94
CA LEU A 150 -7.27 18.92 10.59
C LEU A 150 -8.35 17.92 10.19
N ILE A 151 -8.23 17.32 9.02
CA ILE A 151 -9.21 16.35 8.49
C ILE A 151 -8.47 15.06 8.17
N ASP A 152 -8.73 14.02 8.97
CA ASP A 152 -8.14 12.71 8.77
C ASP A 152 -9.09 11.78 8.02
N GLU A 153 -8.54 10.92 7.15
CA GLU A 153 -9.27 9.98 6.30
C GLU A 153 -10.45 10.65 5.55
N TYR A 154 -10.20 11.83 4.93
CA TYR A 154 -11.22 12.66 4.28
C TYR A 154 -12.06 11.90 3.23
N ASP A 155 -11.51 10.86 2.66
CA ASP A 155 -12.07 10.02 1.60
C ASP A 155 -12.81 8.77 2.13
N ALA A 156 -12.76 8.49 3.44
CA ALA A 156 -13.36 7.29 4.02
C ALA A 156 -14.87 7.16 3.72
N PRO A 157 -15.71 8.22 3.75
CA PRO A 157 -17.13 8.10 3.43
C PRO A 157 -17.41 7.67 1.99
N LEU A 158 -16.45 7.86 1.09
CA LEU A 158 -16.60 7.62 -0.35
C LEU A 158 -16.00 6.28 -0.79
N LEU A 159 -14.97 5.78 -0.08
CA LEU A 159 -14.23 4.59 -0.47
C LEU A 159 -15.10 3.32 -0.54
N ASP A 160 -15.99 3.15 0.41
CA ASP A 160 -16.83 1.94 0.50
C ASP A 160 -17.98 1.93 -0.52
N VAL A 161 -18.34 3.11 -1.08
CA VAL A 161 -19.46 3.27 -2.01
C VAL A 161 -19.03 3.61 -3.44
N VAL A 162 -17.74 3.50 -3.76
CA VAL A 162 -17.22 3.80 -5.12
C VAL A 162 -17.91 3.00 -6.23
N HIS A 163 -18.48 1.83 -5.91
CA HIS A 163 -19.22 0.98 -6.84
C HIS A 163 -20.72 1.36 -6.95
N GLU A 164 -21.24 2.21 -6.06
CA GLU A 164 -22.63 2.66 -5.96
C GLU A 164 -22.76 4.10 -6.50
N ARG A 165 -22.85 4.26 -7.82
CA ARG A 165 -22.77 5.59 -8.46
C ARG A 165 -23.71 6.65 -7.87
N GLU A 166 -24.99 6.29 -7.62
CA GLU A 166 -25.98 7.24 -7.09
C GLU A 166 -25.63 7.67 -5.66
N ASN A 167 -25.27 6.73 -4.80
CA ASN A 167 -24.88 7.00 -3.42
C ASN A 167 -23.55 7.79 -3.37
N LEU A 168 -22.57 7.40 -4.19
CA LEU A 168 -21.30 8.11 -4.31
C LEU A 168 -21.48 9.59 -4.67
N ASP A 169 -22.34 9.91 -5.65
CA ASP A 169 -22.58 11.29 -6.07
C ASP A 169 -23.25 12.12 -4.95
N VAL A 170 -24.17 11.51 -4.20
CA VAL A 170 -24.83 12.17 -3.06
C VAL A 170 -23.83 12.45 -1.94
N LEU A 171 -23.07 11.44 -1.50
CA LEU A 171 -22.11 11.60 -0.41
C LEU A 171 -20.99 12.57 -0.81
N ARG A 172 -20.52 12.54 -2.05
CA ARG A 172 -19.55 13.49 -2.57
C ARG A 172 -20.04 14.93 -2.51
N ASN A 173 -21.30 15.18 -2.85
CA ASN A 173 -21.89 16.52 -2.75
C ASN A 173 -21.98 17.01 -1.30
N ILE A 174 -22.32 16.14 -0.34
CA ILE A 174 -22.32 16.49 1.09
C ILE A 174 -20.92 16.86 1.55
N MET A 175 -19.92 16.03 1.22
CA MET A 175 -18.52 16.29 1.60
C MET A 175 -17.98 17.58 0.96
N ARG A 176 -18.29 17.80 -0.32
CA ARG A 176 -17.96 19.06 -1.01
C ARG A 176 -18.54 20.26 -0.30
N ASN A 177 -19.82 20.22 0.04
CA ASN A 177 -20.50 21.31 0.77
C ASN A 177 -19.86 21.52 2.14
N PHE A 178 -19.50 20.44 2.84
CA PHE A 178 -18.86 20.54 4.16
C PHE A 178 -17.46 21.17 4.11
N TYR A 179 -16.67 20.92 3.06
CA TYR A 179 -15.31 21.49 2.95
C TYR A 179 -15.26 22.86 2.27
N SER A 180 -16.25 23.23 1.47
CA SER A 180 -16.25 24.48 0.70
C SER A 180 -16.07 25.75 1.56
N PRO A 181 -16.59 25.84 2.81
CA PRO A 181 -16.39 26.99 3.68
C PRO A 181 -14.94 27.28 4.06
N LEU A 182 -14.05 26.29 4.03
CA LEU A 182 -12.65 26.48 4.42
C LEU A 182 -11.96 27.58 3.61
N LYS A 183 -12.30 27.72 2.32
CA LYS A 183 -11.78 28.81 1.48
C LYS A 183 -12.32 30.18 1.90
N ALA A 184 -13.62 30.26 2.19
CA ALA A 184 -14.24 31.50 2.61
C ALA A 184 -13.80 31.94 4.03
N CYS A 185 -13.35 30.98 4.85
CA CYS A 185 -12.85 31.22 6.20
C CYS A 185 -11.34 31.50 6.26
N ASP A 186 -10.64 31.63 5.12
CA ASP A 186 -9.19 31.88 5.06
C ASP A 186 -8.66 32.97 6.02
N PRO A 187 -9.34 34.16 6.18
CA PRO A 187 -8.88 35.15 7.13
C PRO A 187 -8.79 34.68 8.58
N TYR A 188 -9.59 33.67 8.94
CA TYR A 188 -9.70 33.11 10.29
C TYR A 188 -8.87 31.84 10.49
N LEU A 189 -8.28 31.28 9.42
CA LEU A 189 -7.55 30.02 9.46
C LEU A 189 -6.03 30.22 9.57
N ARG A 190 -5.40 29.47 10.46
CA ARG A 190 -3.93 29.38 10.60
C ARG A 190 -3.35 28.29 9.71
N TYR A 191 -4.03 27.13 9.67
CA TYR A 191 -3.56 25.97 8.95
C TYR A 191 -4.72 25.01 8.65
N VAL A 192 -4.67 24.38 7.49
CA VAL A 192 -5.63 23.36 7.07
C VAL A 192 -4.84 22.15 6.54
N PHE A 193 -5.10 21.00 7.10
CA PHE A 193 -4.47 19.76 6.67
C PHE A 193 -5.52 18.69 6.39
N LEU A 194 -5.47 18.11 5.19
CA LEU A 194 -6.30 16.99 4.80
C LEU A 194 -5.42 15.78 4.52
N THR A 195 -5.84 14.61 4.98
CA THR A 195 -5.16 13.35 4.63
C THR A 195 -6.15 12.24 4.35
N GLY A 196 -5.74 11.31 3.46
CA GLY A 196 -6.53 10.18 3.02
C GLY A 196 -5.69 9.13 2.30
N ILE A 197 -6.36 8.13 1.74
CA ILE A 197 -5.72 7.07 0.96
C ILE A 197 -5.67 7.46 -0.51
N THR A 198 -6.81 7.88 -1.04
CA THR A 198 -7.00 8.15 -2.46
C THR A 198 -7.10 9.65 -2.73
N LYS A 199 -6.86 10.03 -3.97
CA LYS A 199 -7.25 11.33 -4.49
C LYS A 199 -8.67 11.24 -5.03
N PHE A 200 -9.66 11.43 -4.19
CA PHE A 200 -11.01 11.65 -4.68
C PHE A 200 -11.07 13.02 -5.34
N SER A 201 -11.22 12.95 -6.65
CA SER A 201 -11.54 14.05 -7.55
C SER A 201 -11.03 15.44 -7.12
N GLN A 202 -9.87 15.79 -7.63
CA GLN A 202 -9.50 17.21 -7.77
C GLN A 202 -10.66 18.05 -8.37
N LEU A 203 -11.65 17.40 -8.99
CA LEU A 203 -12.74 18.05 -9.72
C LEU A 203 -13.91 18.49 -8.86
N SER A 204 -14.09 18.02 -7.61
CA SER A 204 -15.24 18.47 -6.82
C SER A 204 -14.89 19.03 -5.43
N ILE A 205 -14.02 18.37 -4.66
CA ILE A 205 -13.62 18.92 -3.35
C ILE A 205 -12.46 19.92 -3.52
N PHE A 206 -11.44 19.55 -4.32
CA PHE A 206 -10.26 20.39 -4.52
C PHE A 206 -10.42 21.49 -5.58
N SER A 207 -11.44 21.45 -6.46
CA SER A 207 -11.73 22.60 -7.32
C SER A 207 -12.25 23.79 -6.56
N GLU A 208 -12.93 23.55 -5.45
CA GLU A 208 -13.36 24.60 -4.52
C GLU A 208 -12.17 25.10 -3.66
N LEU A 209 -11.26 24.21 -3.26
CA LEU A 209 -10.08 24.49 -2.46
C LEU A 209 -8.81 24.55 -3.33
N ASN A 210 -8.81 25.39 -4.36
CA ASN A 210 -7.70 25.53 -5.32
C ASN A 210 -6.39 26.08 -4.72
N ASN A 211 -6.38 26.44 -3.45
CA ASN A 211 -5.22 26.88 -2.67
C ASN A 211 -4.53 25.74 -1.90
N ILE A 212 -5.03 24.49 -1.99
CA ILE A 212 -4.39 23.35 -1.32
C ILE A 212 -3.13 22.94 -2.07
N LYS A 213 -2.01 22.90 -1.36
CA LYS A 213 -0.77 22.31 -1.83
C LYS A 213 -0.80 20.80 -1.59
N ASN A 214 -0.75 20.01 -2.67
CA ASN A 214 -0.59 18.57 -2.59
C ASN A 214 0.90 18.24 -2.40
N ILE A 215 1.25 17.67 -1.25
CA ILE A 215 2.62 17.28 -0.90
C ILE A 215 2.87 15.78 -1.05
N SER A 216 1.93 15.04 -1.64
CA SER A 216 2.05 13.56 -1.71
C SER A 216 3.23 13.09 -2.54
N MET A 217 3.61 13.85 -3.58
CA MET A 217 4.75 13.55 -4.44
C MET A 217 5.88 14.58 -4.32
N ASP A 218 5.83 15.49 -3.34
CA ASP A 218 6.92 16.45 -3.10
C ASP A 218 8.12 15.75 -2.46
N GLU A 219 9.30 15.84 -3.05
CA GLU A 219 10.54 15.21 -2.59
C GLU A 219 10.87 15.54 -1.11
N PRO A 220 10.75 16.81 -0.63
CA PRO A 220 11.02 17.13 0.76
C PRO A 220 10.12 16.42 1.78
N TYR A 221 9.02 15.80 1.34
CA TYR A 221 8.04 15.08 2.17
C TYR A 221 7.97 13.58 1.84
N ALA A 222 8.91 13.04 1.06
CA ALA A 222 8.91 11.64 0.65
C ALA A 222 8.86 10.68 1.86
N ALA A 223 9.61 10.97 2.92
CA ALA A 223 9.71 10.14 4.13
C ALA A 223 8.91 10.68 5.33
N ILE A 224 7.94 11.58 5.12
CA ILE A 224 7.12 12.13 6.21
C ILE A 224 6.27 11.05 6.92
N CYS A 225 5.86 10.04 6.18
CA CYS A 225 5.17 8.85 6.66
C CYS A 225 5.97 7.60 6.28
N GLY A 226 5.85 6.55 7.09
CA GLY A 226 6.67 5.36 6.94
C GLY A 226 7.99 5.47 7.71
N ILE A 227 8.87 4.50 7.53
CA ILE A 227 10.19 4.45 8.20
C ILE A 227 11.25 4.20 7.13
N SER A 228 12.32 4.99 7.12
CA SER A 228 13.46 4.81 6.21
C SER A 228 14.50 3.87 6.80
N GLU A 229 15.41 3.35 5.96
CA GLU A 229 16.53 2.53 6.44
C GLU A 229 17.45 3.31 7.40
N ASP A 230 17.69 4.59 7.11
CA ASP A 230 18.51 5.45 7.99
C ASP A 230 17.88 5.59 9.37
N GLU A 231 16.56 5.73 9.45
CA GLU A 231 15.84 5.81 10.73
C GLU A 231 15.91 4.48 11.51
N ILE A 232 15.86 3.33 10.83
CA ILE A 232 16.09 2.04 11.47
C ILE A 232 17.51 1.97 12.06
N ARG A 233 18.52 2.34 11.27
CA ARG A 233 19.93 2.31 11.69
C ARG A 233 20.22 3.26 12.85
N LEU A 234 19.58 4.44 12.86
CA LEU A 234 19.85 5.49 13.86
C LEU A 234 18.96 5.36 15.10
N GLN A 235 17.65 5.13 14.93
CA GLN A 235 16.67 5.20 16.02
C GLN A 235 16.24 3.81 16.54
N MET A 236 16.49 2.74 15.77
CA MET A 236 16.11 1.36 16.09
C MET A 236 17.30 0.40 16.08
N LYS A 237 18.52 0.91 16.29
CA LYS A 237 19.75 0.07 16.27
C LYS A 237 19.70 -1.08 17.26
N ASP A 238 19.26 -0.82 18.49
CA ASP A 238 19.19 -1.83 19.54
C ASP A 238 18.07 -2.83 19.25
N ASP A 239 16.94 -2.36 18.71
CA ASP A 239 15.82 -3.21 18.27
C ASP A 239 16.28 -4.16 17.15
N LEU A 240 17.05 -3.66 16.18
CA LEU A 240 17.63 -4.46 15.10
C LEU A 240 18.58 -5.54 15.64
N GLY A 241 19.43 -5.18 16.60
CA GLY A 241 20.29 -6.12 17.30
C GLY A 241 19.51 -7.19 18.06
N GLY A 242 18.42 -6.81 18.72
CA GLY A 242 17.52 -7.72 19.43
C GLY A 242 16.83 -8.71 18.47
N LEU A 243 16.32 -8.23 17.34
CA LEU A 243 15.71 -9.06 16.29
C LEU A 243 16.74 -10.06 15.73
N ALA A 244 17.94 -9.58 15.39
CA ALA A 244 19.02 -10.40 14.85
C ALA A 244 19.40 -11.54 15.81
N LYS A 245 19.55 -11.22 17.11
CA LYS A 245 19.84 -12.20 18.15
C LYS A 245 18.74 -13.27 18.27
N LYS A 246 17.46 -12.86 18.24
CA LYS A 246 16.31 -13.76 18.32
C LYS A 246 16.23 -14.71 17.11
N LEU A 247 16.68 -14.25 15.95
CA LEU A 247 16.67 -15.01 14.71
C LEU A 247 17.98 -15.78 14.45
N GLU A 248 18.97 -15.67 15.35
CA GLU A 248 20.30 -16.28 15.21
C GLU A 248 21.03 -15.89 13.90
N ILE A 249 20.92 -14.60 13.53
CA ILE A 249 21.52 -14.01 12.32
C ILE A 249 22.26 -12.71 12.67
N THR A 250 23.02 -12.16 11.72
CA THR A 250 23.65 -10.85 11.89
C THR A 250 22.63 -9.69 11.76
N PRO A 251 22.88 -8.49 12.34
CA PRO A 251 22.03 -7.32 12.15
C PRO A 251 21.85 -6.96 10.66
N GLU A 252 22.89 -7.07 9.84
CA GLU A 252 22.83 -6.83 8.40
C GLU A 252 21.93 -7.83 7.68
N GLU A 253 21.99 -9.11 8.04
CA GLU A 253 21.08 -10.13 7.49
C GLU A 253 19.64 -9.88 7.94
N ALA A 254 19.42 -9.44 9.18
CA ALA A 254 18.10 -9.06 9.67
C ALA A 254 17.55 -7.87 8.87
N LEU A 255 18.38 -6.85 8.63
CA LEU A 255 18.00 -5.68 7.84
C LEU A 255 17.70 -6.05 6.38
N MET A 256 18.51 -6.90 5.76
CA MET A 256 18.22 -7.39 4.40
C MET A 256 16.88 -8.13 4.32
N LYS A 257 16.56 -8.95 5.33
CA LYS A 257 15.25 -9.63 5.40
C LYS A 257 14.10 -8.66 5.65
N LEU A 258 14.29 -7.65 6.49
CA LEU A 258 13.29 -6.58 6.68
C LEU A 258 13.05 -5.84 5.36
N LYS A 259 14.13 -5.52 4.63
CA LYS A 259 14.08 -4.86 3.32
C LYS A 259 13.30 -5.69 2.30
N GLU A 260 13.64 -6.97 2.14
CA GLU A 260 12.94 -7.88 1.24
C GLU A 260 11.43 -7.94 1.52
N ASN A 261 11.04 -7.93 2.80
CA ASN A 261 9.66 -8.16 3.20
C ASN A 261 8.80 -6.90 3.27
N TYR A 262 9.35 -5.74 3.72
CA TYR A 262 8.52 -4.60 4.15
C TYR A 262 8.92 -3.26 3.56
N ASP A 263 10.06 -3.18 2.87
CA ASP A 263 10.60 -1.98 2.25
C ASP A 263 10.10 -1.75 0.83
N GLY A 264 10.70 -0.80 0.14
CA GLY A 264 10.60 -0.58 -1.29
C GLY A 264 9.45 0.28 -1.74
N TYR A 265 8.76 0.97 -0.83
CA TYR A 265 7.82 2.02 -1.20
C TYR A 265 8.55 3.31 -1.57
N HIS A 266 8.15 3.92 -2.69
CA HIS A 266 8.58 5.23 -3.12
C HIS A 266 7.36 6.08 -3.45
N PHE A 267 7.36 7.32 -2.96
CA PHE A 267 6.26 8.27 -3.17
C PHE A 267 6.63 9.42 -4.09
N THR A 268 7.88 9.49 -4.50
CA THR A 268 8.42 10.45 -5.47
C THR A 268 9.63 9.83 -6.18
N SER A 269 10.26 10.57 -7.10
CA SER A 269 11.53 10.19 -7.71
C SER A 269 12.40 11.45 -7.89
N PRO A 270 13.59 11.52 -7.25
CA PRO A 270 14.19 10.52 -6.35
C PRO A 270 13.45 10.37 -5.02
N SER A 271 13.58 9.23 -4.37
CA SER A 271 12.99 8.94 -3.06
C SER A 271 13.87 7.96 -2.29
N PRO A 272 13.99 8.09 -0.95
CA PRO A 272 14.49 7.00 -0.14
C PRO A 272 13.54 5.80 -0.20
N ASP A 273 14.06 4.61 0.01
CA ASP A 273 13.26 3.42 0.29
C ASP A 273 12.50 3.58 1.62
N ILE A 274 11.21 3.32 1.60
CA ILE A 274 10.33 3.48 2.76
C ILE A 274 9.72 2.14 3.14
N TYR A 275 9.91 1.75 4.40
CA TYR A 275 9.28 0.59 5.01
C TYR A 275 7.83 0.89 5.42
N ASN A 276 6.96 -0.10 5.26
CA ASN A 276 5.64 -0.04 5.87
C ASN A 276 5.80 -0.11 7.39
N PRO A 277 5.43 0.93 8.16
CA PRO A 277 5.68 0.98 9.61
C PRO A 277 4.88 -0.07 10.38
N PHE A 278 3.66 -0.41 9.94
CA PHE A 278 2.83 -1.40 10.61
C PHE A 278 3.48 -2.80 10.54
N SER A 279 3.90 -3.22 9.35
CA SER A 279 4.55 -4.52 9.19
C SER A 279 5.91 -4.58 9.87
N LEU A 280 6.69 -3.51 9.74
CA LEU A 280 8.00 -3.41 10.36
C LEU A 280 7.93 -3.52 11.89
N LEU A 281 7.06 -2.73 12.54
CA LEU A 281 6.92 -2.72 14.00
C LEU A 281 6.37 -4.05 14.55
N ASN A 282 5.45 -4.69 13.82
CA ASN A 282 4.97 -6.03 14.17
C ASN A 282 6.10 -7.08 14.08
N ALA A 283 6.97 -7.00 13.07
CA ALA A 283 8.10 -7.91 12.95
C ALA A 283 9.08 -7.78 14.12
N PHE A 284 9.34 -6.55 14.60
CA PHE A 284 10.14 -6.32 15.79
C PHE A 284 9.46 -6.84 17.06
N ALA A 285 8.18 -6.57 17.25
CA ALA A 285 7.42 -6.99 18.42
C ALA A 285 7.33 -8.52 18.51
N ASP A 286 6.99 -9.18 17.42
CA ASP A 286 6.86 -10.64 17.37
C ASP A 286 8.23 -11.34 17.31
N GLY A 287 9.28 -10.65 16.83
CA GLY A 287 10.60 -11.20 16.55
C GLY A 287 10.58 -12.26 15.45
N LYS A 288 9.72 -12.11 14.46
CA LYS A 288 9.60 -12.99 13.29
C LYS A 288 9.08 -12.21 12.08
N PHE A 289 9.29 -12.76 10.89
CA PHE A 289 8.72 -12.22 9.66
C PHE A 289 7.32 -12.81 9.43
N GLY A 290 6.36 -11.96 9.06
CA GLY A 290 4.97 -12.35 8.82
C GLY A 290 4.30 -11.43 7.80
N SER A 291 3.08 -11.79 7.41
CA SER A 291 2.24 -10.94 6.57
C SER A 291 1.28 -10.16 7.48
N TYR A 292 1.65 -8.95 7.84
CA TYR A 292 0.94 -8.12 8.80
C TYR A 292 0.00 -7.12 8.12
N TRP A 293 0.51 -6.38 7.14
CA TRP A 293 -0.28 -5.37 6.44
C TRP A 293 -1.45 -6.00 5.67
N PHE A 294 -1.14 -7.05 4.94
CA PHE A 294 -2.13 -7.78 4.14
C PHE A 294 -3.14 -8.54 5.01
N GLY A 295 -2.72 -9.07 6.15
CA GLY A 295 -3.58 -9.76 7.12
C GLY A 295 -4.64 -8.85 7.77
N SER A 296 -4.49 -7.53 7.66
CA SER A 296 -5.47 -6.57 8.19
C SER A 296 -6.70 -6.34 7.28
N GLY A 297 -6.82 -7.05 6.17
CA GLY A 297 -7.96 -7.06 5.27
C GLY A 297 -7.57 -6.90 3.81
N THR A 298 -7.83 -7.93 3.00
CA THR A 298 -7.79 -7.81 1.55
C THR A 298 -9.09 -7.14 1.11
N PRO A 299 -9.07 -6.05 0.38
CA PRO A 299 -10.29 -5.46 -0.10
C PRO A 299 -10.89 -6.37 -1.19
N THR A 300 -11.99 -7.03 -0.90
CA THR A 300 -12.82 -7.72 -1.91
C THR A 300 -13.08 -6.81 -3.11
N TYR A 301 -13.22 -5.52 -2.83
CA TYR A 301 -13.33 -4.46 -3.82
C TYR A 301 -12.18 -4.46 -4.84
N LEU A 302 -10.92 -4.61 -4.40
CA LEU A 302 -9.77 -4.63 -5.32
C LEU A 302 -9.85 -5.80 -6.29
N ILE A 303 -10.21 -6.98 -5.79
CA ILE A 303 -10.34 -8.19 -6.62
C ILE A 303 -11.43 -7.99 -7.69
N ASN A 304 -12.61 -7.51 -7.26
CA ASN A 304 -13.71 -7.21 -8.18
C ASN A 304 -13.32 -6.16 -9.25
N MET A 305 -12.47 -5.21 -8.89
CA MET A 305 -11.97 -4.21 -9.83
C MET A 305 -10.93 -4.77 -10.80
N LEU A 306 -10.05 -5.67 -10.35
CA LEU A 306 -9.13 -6.39 -11.26
C LEU A 306 -9.91 -7.18 -12.31
N GLU A 307 -10.92 -7.93 -11.88
CA GLU A 307 -11.83 -8.64 -12.79
C GLU A 307 -12.56 -7.70 -13.77
N LYS A 308 -13.12 -6.61 -13.25
CA LYS A 308 -13.85 -5.62 -14.07
C LYS A 308 -12.97 -4.96 -15.15
N PHE A 309 -11.69 -4.69 -14.84
CA PHE A 309 -10.74 -4.13 -15.79
C PHE A 309 -10.02 -5.18 -16.63
N GLY A 310 -10.29 -6.48 -16.39
CA GLY A 310 -9.67 -7.59 -17.12
C GLY A 310 -8.16 -7.65 -16.94
N VAL A 311 -7.65 -7.23 -15.77
CA VAL A 311 -6.20 -7.20 -15.48
C VAL A 311 -5.76 -8.54 -14.91
N GLU A 312 -4.84 -9.18 -15.59
CA GLU A 312 -4.28 -10.45 -15.15
C GLU A 312 -3.23 -10.26 -14.05
N PRO A 313 -3.06 -11.24 -13.13
CA PRO A 313 -2.08 -11.16 -12.02
C PRO A 313 -0.66 -10.84 -12.47
N SER A 314 -0.24 -11.33 -13.61
CA SER A 314 1.09 -11.09 -14.17
C SER A 314 1.30 -9.69 -14.73
N GLU A 315 0.22 -8.97 -15.01
CA GLU A 315 0.26 -7.59 -15.50
C GLU A 315 0.38 -6.56 -14.36
N ILE A 316 0.22 -7.02 -13.10
CA ILE A 316 0.34 -6.16 -11.93
C ILE A 316 1.80 -5.91 -11.63
N GLY A 317 2.30 -4.78 -12.11
CA GLY A 317 3.69 -4.37 -11.98
C GLY A 317 4.36 -4.19 -13.34
N ASN A 318 5.56 -3.58 -13.34
CA ASN A 318 6.32 -3.18 -14.54
C ASN A 318 5.54 -2.27 -15.52
N ASN A 319 4.56 -1.55 -15.01
CA ASN A 319 3.78 -0.59 -15.80
C ASN A 319 4.61 0.67 -16.02
N ARG A 320 4.73 1.11 -17.28
CA ARG A 320 5.29 2.43 -17.62
C ARG A 320 4.14 3.38 -17.92
N VAL A 321 4.03 4.43 -17.13
CA VAL A 321 2.87 5.33 -17.13
C VAL A 321 3.30 6.77 -16.84
N SER A 322 2.50 7.74 -17.29
CA SER A 322 2.65 9.13 -16.88
C SER A 322 2.12 9.36 -15.47
N VAL A 323 2.45 10.51 -14.87
CA VAL A 323 1.94 10.87 -13.54
C VAL A 323 0.41 10.96 -13.54
N GLU A 324 -0.19 11.45 -14.61
CA GLU A 324 -1.63 11.59 -14.78
C GLU A 324 -2.35 10.23 -14.77
N ASP A 325 -1.66 9.15 -15.16
CA ASP A 325 -2.25 7.81 -15.24
C ASP A 325 -2.37 7.15 -13.85
N PHE A 326 -1.42 7.36 -12.94
CA PHE A 326 -1.43 6.68 -11.65
C PHE A 326 -1.82 7.59 -10.47
N ASP A 327 -1.63 8.89 -10.63
CA ASP A 327 -2.04 9.89 -9.65
C ASP A 327 -3.45 10.46 -9.95
N ALA A 328 -4.19 9.77 -10.82
CA ALA A 328 -5.54 10.12 -11.23
C ALA A 328 -6.58 9.88 -10.10
N PRO A 329 -7.70 10.61 -10.15
CA PRO A 329 -8.85 10.34 -9.29
C PRO A 329 -9.42 8.94 -9.50
N THR A 330 -9.75 8.25 -8.39
CA THR A 330 -10.22 6.86 -8.44
C THR A 330 -11.69 6.68 -8.85
N GLU A 331 -12.49 7.74 -8.87
CA GLU A 331 -13.90 7.65 -9.27
C GLU A 331 -14.15 7.64 -10.79
N ARG A 332 -13.16 8.02 -11.60
CA ARG A 332 -13.25 8.07 -13.08
C ARG A 332 -12.11 7.30 -13.73
N MET A 333 -11.70 6.21 -13.10
CA MET A 333 -10.60 5.39 -13.59
C MET A 333 -10.91 4.80 -14.96
N THR A 334 -10.00 4.98 -15.89
CA THR A 334 -9.93 4.27 -17.17
C THR A 334 -9.09 3.01 -17.09
N SER A 335 -8.28 2.89 -16.03
CA SER A 335 -7.46 1.73 -15.67
C SER A 335 -7.48 1.54 -14.16
N ILE A 336 -7.02 0.37 -13.68
CA ILE A 336 -6.93 0.08 -12.23
C ILE A 336 -5.69 0.68 -11.57
N ILE A 337 -4.74 1.20 -12.35
CA ILE A 337 -3.43 1.67 -11.87
C ILE A 337 -3.55 2.71 -10.74
N PRO A 338 -4.41 3.75 -10.84
CA PRO A 338 -4.58 4.71 -9.73
C PRO A 338 -4.98 4.04 -8.42
N LEU A 339 -5.90 3.09 -8.46
CA LEU A 339 -6.34 2.37 -7.27
C LEU A 339 -5.21 1.53 -6.67
N LEU A 340 -4.47 0.78 -7.49
CA LEU A 340 -3.34 -0.04 -7.05
C LEU A 340 -2.23 0.81 -6.41
N TYR A 341 -1.88 1.95 -7.02
CA TYR A 341 -0.84 2.84 -6.52
C TYR A 341 -1.25 3.52 -5.21
N GLN A 342 -2.39 4.17 -5.18
CA GLN A 342 -2.86 4.93 -4.01
C GLN A 342 -3.15 4.02 -2.82
N SER A 343 -3.60 2.79 -3.07
CA SER A 343 -3.80 1.77 -2.03
C SER A 343 -2.51 1.08 -1.58
N GLY A 344 -1.39 1.26 -2.29
CA GLY A 344 -0.08 0.72 -1.92
C GLY A 344 0.23 -0.70 -2.40
N TYR A 345 -0.50 -1.20 -3.39
CA TYR A 345 -0.20 -2.51 -4.02
C TYR A 345 0.92 -2.41 -5.05
N ILE A 346 1.05 -1.26 -5.69
CA ILE A 346 2.20 -0.90 -6.53
C ILE A 346 2.77 0.45 -6.07
N THR A 347 4.01 0.71 -6.44
CA THR A 347 4.75 1.92 -6.07
C THR A 347 5.68 2.33 -7.19
N ILE A 348 6.19 3.56 -7.15
CA ILE A 348 7.22 4.05 -8.07
C ILE A 348 8.49 3.22 -7.85
N LYS A 349 9.14 2.77 -8.94
CA LYS A 349 10.45 2.10 -8.92
C LYS A 349 11.51 2.84 -9.69
N ASN A 350 11.12 3.57 -10.72
CA ASN A 350 12.01 4.39 -11.52
C ASN A 350 11.23 5.51 -12.20
N TYR A 351 11.94 6.55 -12.59
CA TYR A 351 11.45 7.64 -13.42
C TYR A 351 12.42 7.86 -14.58
N ASP A 352 11.91 7.87 -15.77
CA ASP A 352 12.62 8.15 -17.01
C ASP A 352 12.36 9.62 -17.38
N GLU A 353 13.36 10.46 -17.13
CA GLU A 353 13.25 11.92 -17.32
C GLU A 353 13.13 12.31 -18.80
N GLU A 354 13.71 11.50 -19.73
CA GLU A 354 13.62 11.79 -21.16
C GLU A 354 12.22 11.53 -21.73
N LEU A 355 11.53 10.51 -21.20
CA LEU A 355 10.22 10.10 -21.65
C LEU A 355 9.08 10.64 -20.77
N ASP A 356 9.41 11.26 -19.63
CA ASP A 356 8.46 11.66 -18.59
C ASP A 356 7.56 10.49 -18.13
N LEU A 357 8.15 9.30 -17.93
CA LEU A 357 7.45 8.09 -17.57
C LEU A 357 7.96 7.49 -16.27
N TYR A 358 7.03 7.11 -15.43
CA TYR A 358 7.27 6.35 -14.21
C TYR A 358 7.15 4.84 -14.47
N THR A 359 8.07 4.08 -13.91
CA THR A 359 7.93 2.61 -13.84
C THR A 359 7.37 2.25 -12.47
N LEU A 360 6.21 1.59 -12.48
CA LEU A 360 5.54 1.12 -11.26
C LEU A 360 5.73 -0.39 -11.10
N ASN A 361 5.89 -0.86 -9.85
CA ASN A 361 5.93 -2.30 -9.56
C ASN A 361 5.45 -2.56 -8.12
N ILE A 362 5.23 -3.84 -7.80
CA ILE A 362 4.90 -4.29 -6.45
C ILE A 362 6.05 -3.92 -5.50
N PRO A 363 5.78 -3.29 -4.34
CA PRO A 363 6.84 -2.77 -3.48
C PRO A 363 7.75 -3.85 -2.92
N ASN A 364 7.22 -4.94 -2.38
CA ASN A 364 7.96 -5.94 -1.64
C ASN A 364 7.29 -7.32 -1.64
N LYS A 365 7.94 -8.26 -0.96
CA LYS A 365 7.51 -9.65 -0.87
C LYS A 365 6.19 -9.83 -0.11
N GLU A 366 5.96 -9.09 0.98
CA GLU A 366 4.71 -9.17 1.73
C GLU A 366 3.51 -8.86 0.85
N VAL A 367 3.56 -7.75 0.12
CA VAL A 367 2.49 -7.31 -0.77
C VAL A 367 2.30 -8.29 -1.92
N ARG A 368 3.38 -8.77 -2.53
CA ARG A 368 3.33 -9.76 -3.62
C ARG A 368 2.64 -11.04 -3.17
N ILE A 369 3.10 -11.63 -2.07
CA ILE A 369 2.53 -12.88 -1.54
C ILE A 369 1.08 -12.68 -1.13
N GLY A 370 0.77 -11.59 -0.43
CA GLY A 370 -0.57 -11.29 0.01
C GLY A 370 -1.56 -11.14 -1.15
N LEU A 371 -1.17 -10.38 -2.18
CA LEU A 371 -1.98 -10.17 -3.38
C LEU A 371 -2.24 -11.50 -4.11
N MET A 372 -1.20 -12.27 -4.37
CA MET A 372 -1.33 -13.56 -5.05
C MET A 372 -2.17 -14.56 -4.24
N LYS A 373 -2.02 -14.58 -2.91
CA LYS A 373 -2.85 -15.40 -2.03
C LYS A 373 -4.34 -15.05 -2.12
N SER A 374 -4.65 -13.78 -2.33
CA SER A 374 -6.03 -13.32 -2.48
C SER A 374 -6.62 -13.60 -3.86
N LEU A 375 -5.78 -13.59 -4.90
CA LEU A 375 -6.20 -13.87 -6.27
C LEU A 375 -6.39 -15.37 -6.54
N LEU A 376 -5.57 -16.23 -5.91
CA LEU A 376 -5.57 -17.66 -6.19
C LEU A 376 -6.96 -18.33 -6.15
N PRO A 377 -7.85 -18.07 -5.17
CA PRO A 377 -9.19 -18.68 -5.15
C PRO A 377 -10.06 -18.37 -6.40
N HIS A 378 -9.83 -17.22 -7.04
CA HIS A 378 -10.56 -16.83 -8.26
C HIS A 378 -10.10 -17.59 -9.49
N TYR A 379 -8.85 -18.09 -9.49
CA TYR A 379 -8.27 -18.85 -10.59
C TYR A 379 -8.41 -20.37 -10.43
N VAL A 380 -8.44 -20.87 -9.19
CA VAL A 380 -8.46 -22.32 -8.94
C VAL A 380 -9.71 -22.84 -8.23
N GLY A 381 -10.66 -21.98 -7.87
CA GLY A 381 -11.94 -22.38 -7.28
C GLY A 381 -11.85 -23.25 -6.01
N SER A 382 -10.69 -23.33 -5.37
CA SER A 382 -10.41 -24.29 -4.30
C SER A 382 -10.52 -23.68 -2.89
N LYS A 383 -10.69 -24.56 -1.88
CA LYS A 383 -10.71 -24.16 -0.47
C LYS A 383 -9.31 -23.78 0.00
N ALA A 384 -9.17 -22.59 0.59
CA ALA A 384 -7.90 -21.99 1.02
C ALA A 384 -6.94 -22.88 1.86
N PRO A 385 -7.36 -23.78 2.76
CA PRO A 385 -6.44 -24.60 3.55
C PRO A 385 -5.62 -25.61 2.73
N GLU A 386 -6.24 -26.26 1.74
CA GLU A 386 -5.58 -27.27 0.89
C GLU A 386 -4.52 -26.63 0.02
N THR A 387 -4.80 -25.43 -0.50
CA THR A 387 -3.86 -24.65 -1.30
C THR A 387 -2.63 -24.24 -0.50
N THR A 388 -2.80 -23.80 0.75
CA THR A 388 -1.66 -23.39 1.61
C THR A 388 -0.70 -24.56 1.87
N THR A 389 -1.24 -25.74 2.13
CA THR A 389 -0.44 -26.95 2.36
C THR A 389 0.30 -27.37 1.09
N MET A 390 -0.37 -27.33 -0.05
CA MET A 390 0.22 -27.63 -1.35
C MET A 390 1.39 -26.69 -1.65
N VAL A 391 1.20 -25.37 -1.49
CA VAL A 391 2.24 -24.35 -1.71
C VAL A 391 3.46 -24.60 -0.81
N ALA A 392 3.27 -24.98 0.46
CA ALA A 392 4.38 -25.27 1.37
C ALA A 392 5.24 -26.47 0.91
N TYR A 393 4.59 -27.57 0.49
CA TYR A 393 5.30 -28.74 -0.04
C TYR A 393 5.99 -28.42 -1.36
N LEU A 394 5.34 -27.71 -2.27
CA LEU A 394 5.90 -27.27 -3.53
C LEU A 394 7.17 -26.43 -3.33
N SER A 395 7.12 -25.49 -2.36
CA SER A 395 8.29 -24.70 -1.97
C SER A 395 9.48 -25.54 -1.54
N ARG A 396 9.22 -26.61 -0.78
CA ARG A 396 10.26 -27.55 -0.35
C ARG A 396 10.88 -28.30 -1.53
N ASP A 397 10.03 -28.82 -2.42
CA ASP A 397 10.46 -29.60 -3.57
C ASP A 397 11.35 -28.76 -4.52
N ILE A 398 10.92 -27.52 -4.84
CA ILE A 398 11.71 -26.60 -5.68
C ILE A 398 13.02 -26.18 -5.02
N ARG A 399 13.03 -25.92 -3.68
CA ARG A 399 14.27 -25.60 -2.96
C ARG A 399 15.30 -26.74 -3.01
N ASN A 400 14.82 -27.96 -3.04
CA ASN A 400 15.68 -29.16 -3.16
C ASN A 400 16.11 -29.41 -4.61
N GLY A 401 15.69 -28.61 -5.58
CA GLY A 401 15.98 -28.78 -6.99
C GLY A 401 15.14 -29.88 -7.67
N ASP A 402 14.12 -30.39 -6.97
CA ASP A 402 13.26 -31.48 -7.44
C ASP A 402 12.02 -30.91 -8.16
N MET A 403 12.23 -30.39 -9.37
CA MET A 403 11.15 -29.84 -10.19
C MET A 403 10.20 -30.93 -10.69
N ASP A 404 10.63 -32.17 -10.83
CA ASP A 404 9.77 -33.28 -11.23
C ASP A 404 8.70 -33.57 -10.17
N THR A 405 9.10 -33.72 -8.91
CA THR A 405 8.17 -33.89 -7.80
C THR A 405 7.25 -32.67 -7.65
N ALA A 406 7.78 -31.44 -7.88
CA ALA A 406 7.01 -30.21 -7.85
C ALA A 406 5.87 -30.24 -8.90
N LEU A 407 6.17 -30.63 -10.15
CA LEU A 407 5.18 -30.72 -11.23
C LEU A 407 4.16 -31.83 -10.99
N ARG A 408 4.56 -32.99 -10.46
CA ARG A 408 3.63 -34.07 -10.05
C ARG A 408 2.63 -33.58 -8.98
N ARG A 409 3.13 -32.81 -8.02
CA ARG A 409 2.30 -32.23 -6.98
C ARG A 409 1.29 -31.21 -7.55
N LEU A 410 1.76 -30.36 -8.48
CA LEU A 410 0.88 -29.44 -9.20
C LEU A 410 -0.15 -30.17 -10.05
N GLN A 411 0.22 -31.23 -10.75
CA GLN A 411 -0.68 -32.08 -11.52
C GLN A 411 -1.80 -32.64 -10.62
N THR A 412 -1.43 -33.21 -9.48
CA THR A 412 -2.40 -33.75 -8.51
C THR A 412 -3.31 -32.66 -7.98
N PHE A 413 -2.75 -31.49 -7.62
CA PHE A 413 -3.54 -30.38 -7.12
C PHE A 413 -4.54 -29.87 -8.17
N LEU A 414 -4.10 -29.60 -9.38
CA LEU A 414 -4.96 -29.12 -10.46
C LEU A 414 -6.09 -30.11 -10.78
N SER A 415 -5.84 -31.41 -10.73
CA SER A 415 -6.86 -32.43 -10.96
C SER A 415 -7.97 -32.45 -9.88
N THR A 416 -7.74 -31.85 -8.71
CA THR A 416 -8.73 -31.74 -7.63
C THR A 416 -9.60 -30.48 -7.73
N ILE A 417 -9.28 -29.57 -8.64
CA ILE A 417 -9.98 -28.30 -8.80
C ILE A 417 -11.25 -28.53 -9.64
N PRO A 418 -12.44 -27.99 -9.22
CA PRO A 418 -13.61 -28.02 -10.06
C PRO A 418 -13.38 -27.30 -11.39
N GLN A 419 -13.97 -27.79 -12.46
CA GLN A 419 -13.86 -27.17 -13.78
C GLN A 419 -14.32 -25.71 -13.72
N CYS A 420 -13.41 -24.79 -14.11
CA CYS A 420 -13.73 -23.38 -14.32
C CYS A 420 -13.94 -23.13 -15.82
N ASP A 421 -14.77 -22.16 -16.19
CA ASP A 421 -15.11 -21.88 -17.60
C ASP A 421 -13.90 -21.49 -18.46
N ASN A 422 -12.78 -21.08 -17.85
CA ASN A 422 -11.58 -20.60 -18.53
C ASN A 422 -10.47 -21.65 -18.74
N THR A 423 -10.70 -22.93 -18.38
CA THR A 423 -9.67 -23.99 -18.46
C THR A 423 -9.25 -24.38 -19.89
N LYS A 424 -9.95 -23.89 -20.91
CA LYS A 424 -9.65 -24.12 -22.34
C LYS A 424 -8.68 -23.12 -22.95
N TYR A 425 -8.06 -22.25 -22.12
CA TYR A 425 -7.15 -21.20 -22.56
C TYR A 425 -5.77 -21.38 -21.92
N GLU A 426 -4.72 -21.46 -22.75
CA GLU A 426 -3.32 -21.66 -22.31
C GLU A 426 -2.89 -20.58 -21.29
N GLY A 427 -3.31 -19.33 -21.51
CA GLY A 427 -3.03 -18.20 -20.63
C GLY A 427 -3.57 -18.40 -19.20
N HIS A 428 -4.68 -19.11 -19.00
CA HIS A 428 -5.20 -19.43 -17.67
C HIS A 428 -4.16 -20.19 -16.83
N TYR A 429 -3.57 -21.25 -17.39
CA TYR A 429 -2.55 -22.05 -16.69
C TYR A 429 -1.26 -21.26 -16.45
N GLN A 430 -0.90 -20.36 -17.36
CA GLN A 430 0.20 -19.43 -17.18
C GLN A 430 -0.03 -18.53 -15.94
N GLN A 431 -1.24 -17.97 -15.78
CA GLN A 431 -1.59 -17.17 -14.61
C GLN A 431 -1.62 -17.99 -13.32
N VAL A 432 -2.14 -19.21 -13.36
CA VAL A 432 -2.13 -20.13 -12.21
C VAL A 432 -0.69 -20.42 -11.76
N PHE A 433 0.21 -20.71 -12.70
CA PHE A 433 1.61 -20.93 -12.39
C PHE A 433 2.29 -19.67 -11.85
N TYR A 434 2.03 -18.52 -12.47
CA TYR A 434 2.53 -17.24 -11.99
C TYR A 434 2.13 -16.97 -10.54
N ILE A 435 0.84 -17.15 -10.21
CA ILE A 435 0.32 -16.96 -8.86
C ILE A 435 1.00 -17.94 -7.89
N ILE A 436 1.01 -19.24 -8.22
CA ILE A 436 1.57 -20.28 -7.34
C ILE A 436 3.06 -20.04 -7.09
N PHE A 437 3.87 -19.82 -8.13
CA PHE A 437 5.30 -19.60 -7.96
C PHE A 437 5.61 -18.28 -7.24
N SER A 438 4.80 -17.23 -7.44
CA SER A 438 4.91 -15.98 -6.69
C SER A 438 4.62 -16.18 -5.21
N LEU A 439 3.66 -17.05 -4.84
CA LEU A 439 3.39 -17.41 -3.45
C LEU A 439 4.56 -18.11 -2.76
N LEU A 440 5.41 -18.80 -3.52
CA LEU A 440 6.64 -19.41 -2.98
C LEU A 440 7.70 -18.36 -2.62
N GLY A 441 7.47 -17.10 -2.96
CA GLY A 441 8.42 -16.00 -2.75
C GLY A 441 9.59 -16.01 -3.73
N TYR A 442 9.45 -16.68 -4.86
CA TYR A 442 10.42 -16.64 -5.94
C TYR A 442 10.15 -15.47 -6.88
N TYR A 443 11.18 -15.05 -7.60
CA TYR A 443 11.03 -14.10 -8.68
C TYR A 443 10.49 -14.84 -9.91
N VAL A 444 9.33 -14.42 -10.37
CA VAL A 444 8.60 -15.02 -11.50
C VAL A 444 8.28 -13.94 -12.51
N ASP A 445 8.70 -14.13 -13.74
CA ASP A 445 8.30 -13.33 -14.88
C ASP A 445 7.51 -14.19 -15.87
N VAL A 446 6.51 -13.58 -16.51
CA VAL A 446 5.77 -14.21 -17.60
C VAL A 446 5.99 -13.45 -18.91
N GLU A 447 5.76 -14.12 -20.02
CA GLU A 447 5.91 -13.57 -21.37
C GLU A 447 7.23 -12.81 -21.61
N VAL A 448 8.34 -13.33 -21.08
CA VAL A 448 9.64 -12.67 -21.14
C VAL A 448 10.15 -12.64 -22.58
N ARG A 449 10.27 -11.44 -23.13
CA ARG A 449 10.78 -11.25 -24.51
C ARG A 449 12.23 -11.67 -24.60
N THR A 450 12.54 -12.47 -25.62
CA THR A 450 13.90 -12.83 -26.04
C THR A 450 14.14 -12.34 -27.47
N PRO A 451 15.37 -12.32 -27.98
CA PRO A 451 15.63 -11.95 -29.37
C PRO A 451 14.87 -12.76 -30.42
N ARG A 452 14.45 -14.00 -30.06
CA ARG A 452 13.81 -14.95 -30.97
C ARG A 452 12.35 -15.27 -30.62
N GLY A 453 11.78 -14.63 -29.60
CA GLY A 453 10.39 -14.87 -29.20
C GLY A 453 10.09 -14.49 -27.75
N ARG A 454 9.08 -15.12 -27.15
CA ARG A 454 8.71 -14.95 -25.75
C ARG A 454 8.79 -16.29 -25.04
N VAL A 455 9.26 -16.26 -23.81
CA VAL A 455 9.22 -17.36 -22.84
C VAL A 455 7.98 -17.20 -22.00
N ASP A 456 7.20 -18.26 -21.83
CA ASP A 456 5.95 -18.19 -21.08
C ASP A 456 6.20 -17.86 -19.60
N ILE A 457 7.14 -18.58 -18.95
CA ILE A 457 7.48 -18.33 -17.55
C ILE A 457 8.99 -18.44 -17.33
N VAL A 458 9.55 -17.50 -16.59
CA VAL A 458 10.91 -17.57 -16.04
C VAL A 458 10.81 -17.56 -14.52
N LEU A 459 11.26 -18.64 -13.89
CA LEU A 459 11.29 -18.79 -12.44
C LEU A 459 12.73 -18.74 -11.94
N ARG A 460 13.07 -17.75 -11.12
CA ARG A 460 14.38 -17.61 -10.52
C ARG A 460 14.37 -18.01 -9.06
N THR A 461 15.13 -19.03 -8.71
CA THR A 461 15.41 -19.42 -7.33
C THR A 461 16.78 -18.89 -6.89
N LYS A 462 17.21 -19.21 -5.68
CA LYS A 462 18.57 -18.87 -5.20
C LYS A 462 19.69 -19.64 -5.93
N THR A 463 19.38 -20.80 -6.47
CA THR A 463 20.37 -21.75 -7.02
C THR A 463 20.19 -22.05 -8.50
N THR A 464 19.01 -21.77 -9.06
CA THR A 464 18.65 -22.23 -10.41
C THR A 464 17.69 -21.24 -11.06
N LEU A 465 17.82 -21.06 -12.36
CA LEU A 465 16.88 -20.35 -13.21
C LEU A 465 16.15 -21.35 -14.10
N TYR A 466 14.83 -21.44 -13.95
CA TYR A 466 13.99 -22.29 -14.78
C TYR A 466 13.36 -21.47 -15.89
N VAL A 467 13.48 -21.94 -17.12
CA VAL A 467 12.85 -21.39 -18.33
C VAL A 467 11.76 -22.35 -18.76
N MET A 468 10.51 -21.90 -18.68
CA MET A 468 9.35 -22.78 -18.88
C MET A 468 8.55 -22.37 -20.12
N GLU A 469 8.15 -23.35 -20.90
CA GLU A 469 7.21 -23.22 -22.01
C GLU A 469 5.99 -24.08 -21.71
N LEU A 470 4.81 -23.50 -21.86
CA LEU A 470 3.53 -24.14 -21.59
C LEU A 470 2.82 -24.42 -22.91
N LYS A 471 2.13 -25.54 -23.04
CA LYS A 471 1.28 -25.87 -24.17
C LYS A 471 -0.03 -26.47 -23.68
N LEU A 472 -1.11 -26.13 -24.37
CA LEU A 472 -2.43 -26.71 -24.13
C LEU A 472 -2.71 -27.70 -25.26
N ASP A 473 -3.07 -28.94 -24.89
CA ASP A 473 -3.44 -30.05 -25.80
C ASP A 473 -2.37 -30.36 -26.88
N LYS A 474 -1.09 -30.09 -26.53
CA LYS A 474 0.08 -30.42 -27.34
C LYS A 474 1.09 -31.19 -26.48
N SER A 475 2.08 -31.83 -27.11
CA SER A 475 3.07 -32.61 -26.36
C SER A 475 4.11 -31.70 -25.64
N ALA A 476 4.65 -32.18 -24.51
CA ALA A 476 5.80 -31.56 -23.87
C ALA A 476 7.04 -31.57 -24.78
N GLY A 477 7.08 -32.45 -25.79
CA GLY A 477 8.09 -32.48 -26.85
C GLY A 477 8.05 -31.19 -27.68
N GLU A 478 6.91 -30.82 -28.19
CA GLU A 478 6.71 -29.58 -28.98
C GLU A 478 7.07 -28.32 -28.17
N ALA A 479 6.72 -28.30 -26.90
CA ALA A 479 7.12 -27.20 -26.01
C ALA A 479 8.64 -27.12 -25.84
N MET A 480 9.33 -28.27 -25.67
CA MET A 480 10.77 -28.31 -25.56
C MET A 480 11.46 -27.90 -26.87
N GLU A 481 10.97 -28.37 -28.02
CA GLU A 481 11.46 -27.94 -29.33
C GLU A 481 11.34 -26.41 -29.52
N GLN A 482 10.30 -25.80 -29.01
CA GLN A 482 10.15 -24.35 -29.06
C GLN A 482 11.21 -23.63 -28.22
N ILE A 483 11.52 -24.12 -27.00
CA ILE A 483 12.60 -23.59 -26.16
C ILE A 483 13.95 -23.67 -26.91
N ASP A 484 14.20 -24.78 -27.57
CA ASP A 484 15.46 -25.01 -28.28
C ASP A 484 15.57 -24.18 -29.56
N LEU A 485 14.53 -24.18 -30.40
CA LEU A 485 14.50 -23.40 -31.66
C LEU A 485 14.66 -21.90 -31.40
N LYS A 486 14.05 -21.37 -30.35
CA LYS A 486 14.13 -19.96 -29.99
C LYS A 486 15.30 -19.62 -29.08
N ASN A 487 16.09 -20.65 -28.68
CA ASN A 487 17.29 -20.54 -27.83
C ASN A 487 17.07 -19.62 -26.62
N TYR A 488 15.97 -19.78 -25.90
CA TYR A 488 15.60 -18.97 -24.75
C TYR A 488 16.68 -18.89 -23.66
N PRO A 489 17.42 -19.96 -23.32
CA PRO A 489 18.48 -19.93 -22.32
C PRO A 489 19.60 -18.92 -22.60
N GLU A 490 19.91 -18.62 -23.88
CA GLU A 490 20.98 -17.69 -24.25
C GLU A 490 20.83 -16.32 -23.62
N ARG A 491 19.58 -15.82 -23.50
CA ARG A 491 19.29 -14.54 -22.83
C ARG A 491 19.77 -14.52 -21.38
N PHE A 492 19.78 -15.66 -20.73
CA PHE A 492 20.07 -15.80 -19.30
C PHE A 492 21.47 -16.32 -19.01
N ALA A 493 22.32 -16.49 -20.03
CA ALA A 493 23.68 -17.02 -19.89
C ALA A 493 24.56 -16.24 -18.90
N LEU A 494 24.29 -14.93 -18.75
CA LEU A 494 25.04 -14.05 -17.84
C LEU A 494 24.39 -13.90 -16.45
N CYS A 495 23.32 -14.65 -16.14
CA CYS A 495 22.63 -14.52 -14.84
C CYS A 495 23.38 -15.14 -13.65
N GLY A 496 24.46 -15.90 -13.92
CA GLY A 496 25.29 -16.56 -12.90
C GLY A 496 24.64 -17.77 -12.23
N LEU A 497 23.50 -18.24 -12.74
CA LEU A 497 22.79 -19.42 -12.25
C LEU A 497 22.71 -20.50 -13.33
N PRO A 498 22.75 -21.80 -12.96
CA PRO A 498 22.43 -22.86 -13.91
C PRO A 498 21.01 -22.68 -14.44
N VAL A 499 20.85 -22.83 -15.76
CA VAL A 499 19.58 -22.73 -16.45
C VAL A 499 19.00 -24.11 -16.68
N VAL A 500 17.73 -24.30 -16.33
CA VAL A 500 17.00 -25.56 -16.54
C VAL A 500 15.79 -25.27 -17.42
N LYS A 501 15.66 -26.03 -18.51
CA LYS A 501 14.50 -25.97 -19.41
C LYS A 501 13.39 -26.86 -18.88
N VAL A 502 12.16 -26.34 -18.86
CA VAL A 502 10.98 -27.06 -18.39
C VAL A 502 9.87 -26.87 -19.42
N ALA A 503 9.49 -27.94 -20.07
CA ALA A 503 8.37 -27.96 -21.00
C ALA A 503 7.18 -28.65 -20.33
N VAL A 504 6.02 -28.00 -20.31
CA VAL A 504 4.81 -28.49 -19.65
C VAL A 504 3.65 -28.51 -20.65
N SER A 505 2.95 -29.64 -20.73
CA SER A 505 1.72 -29.80 -21.49
C SER A 505 0.54 -29.86 -20.53
N PHE A 506 -0.51 -29.14 -20.84
CA PHE A 506 -1.80 -29.21 -20.15
C PHE A 506 -2.81 -29.99 -20.98
N ASP A 507 -3.64 -30.74 -20.29
CA ASP A 507 -4.79 -31.47 -20.85
C ASP A 507 -6.06 -30.69 -20.50
N SER A 508 -6.70 -30.10 -21.51
CA SER A 508 -7.91 -29.26 -21.32
C SER A 508 -9.15 -30.08 -20.93
N GLU A 509 -9.20 -31.39 -21.27
CA GLU A 509 -10.31 -32.26 -20.89
C GLU A 509 -10.23 -32.66 -19.41
N ARG A 510 -8.99 -32.91 -18.93
CA ARG A 510 -8.74 -33.28 -17.53
C ARG A 510 -8.47 -32.10 -16.62
N CYS A 511 -8.33 -30.89 -17.18
CA CYS A 511 -8.05 -29.64 -16.47
C CYS A 511 -6.78 -29.72 -15.60
N THR A 512 -5.73 -30.40 -16.06
CA THR A 512 -4.50 -30.61 -15.30
C THR A 512 -3.27 -30.71 -16.21
N ILE A 513 -2.09 -30.86 -15.61
CA ILE A 513 -0.86 -31.16 -16.35
C ILE A 513 -0.98 -32.56 -16.93
N GLY A 514 -0.81 -32.67 -18.24
CA GLY A 514 -0.79 -33.96 -18.96
C GLY A 514 0.60 -34.60 -18.91
N ASP A 515 1.65 -33.90 -19.36
CA ASP A 515 3.00 -34.38 -19.47
C ASP A 515 4.02 -33.23 -19.29
N TRP A 516 5.28 -33.56 -18.98
CA TRP A 516 6.36 -32.55 -18.91
C TRP A 516 7.74 -33.18 -19.24
N LYS A 517 8.67 -32.28 -19.64
CA LYS A 517 10.09 -32.63 -19.82
C LYS A 517 10.96 -31.58 -19.11
N ILE A 518 12.04 -32.07 -18.45
CA ILE A 518 13.00 -31.22 -17.74
C ILE A 518 14.38 -31.54 -18.29
N ILE A 519 15.12 -30.53 -18.73
CA ILE A 519 16.49 -30.69 -19.26
C ILE A 519 17.36 -29.59 -18.63
N GLY A 520 18.45 -29.99 -17.94
CA GLY A 520 19.51 -29.08 -17.50
C GLY A 520 20.32 -28.57 -18.69
N CYS A 521 20.74 -27.32 -18.66
CA CYS A 521 21.61 -26.72 -19.67
C CYS A 521 23.04 -26.64 -19.17
#